data_1d8b33c89e5934094b58443537863ea8
#
_entry.id   1d8b33c89e5934094b58443537863ea8
#
_cell.length_a   1.000
_cell.length_b   1.000
_cell.length_c   1.000
_cell.angle_alpha   90.00
_cell.angle_beta   90.00
_cell.angle_gamma   90.00
#
_symmetry.space_group_name_H-M   'P 1'
#
loop_
_entity.id
_entity.type
_entity.pdbx_description
1 polymer ?
#
loop_
_entity_poly.entity_id
_entity_poly.type
_entity_poly.pdbx_seq_one_letter_code
_entity_poly.pdbx_strand_id
1 'polypeptide(L)'
;MMSKKISELRMPAEWEPQKSVWMSWPHNKNDWPGLFEKIPNVVGKIIKYLTKYQRIDLLVNNTKSIYTTKIYLKKIGCNISNIKFHKLKTDRLWLRDSGPIFLVNKNNKKKTMLNFKFNAWSKYKNFRNDNKINNYISRYLNIESILPKKVNSKKFERVVMEGGAFDNNGSGS
;
A
#
# COMPACT_ATOMS: atom_id res chain seq x y z
N MET A 1 11.07 9.32 26.36
CA MET A 1 9.76 8.65 26.17
C MET A 1 9.54 8.08 24.78
N MET A 2 9.97 8.70 23.68
CA MET A 2 9.75 8.22 22.30
C MET A 2 10.53 6.93 21.97
N SER A 3 11.78 6.77 22.44
CA SER A 3 12.61 5.60 22.13
C SER A 3 12.09 4.30 22.74
N LYS A 4 11.56 4.34 23.97
CA LYS A 4 10.98 3.16 24.66
C LYS A 4 9.71 2.64 23.95
N LYS A 5 8.95 3.55 23.30
CA LYS A 5 7.72 3.20 22.57
C LYS A 5 8.01 2.50 21.24
N ILE A 6 9.17 2.77 20.63
CA ILE A 6 9.58 2.16 19.35
C ILE A 6 10.11 0.73 19.56
N SER A 7 10.83 0.47 20.66
CA SER A 7 11.36 -0.87 20.97
C SER A 7 10.28 -1.94 21.21
N GLU A 8 9.05 -1.50 21.51
CA GLU A 8 7.89 -2.39 21.67
C GLU A 8 7.20 -2.73 20.35
N LEU A 9 7.56 -2.06 19.25
CA LEU A 9 6.97 -2.30 17.96
C LEU A 9 7.75 -3.36 17.19
N ARG A 10 7.03 -4.19 16.46
CA ARG A 10 7.63 -5.11 15.49
C ARG A 10 6.89 -5.01 14.16
N MET A 11 7.56 -5.29 13.07
CA MET A 11 6.94 -5.55 11.78
C MET A 11 6.50 -7.02 11.76
N PRO A 12 5.21 -7.33 11.51
CA PRO A 12 4.77 -8.70 11.33
C PRO A 12 5.45 -9.34 10.11
N ALA A 13 5.71 -10.65 10.15
CA ALA A 13 6.14 -11.39 8.98
C ALA A 13 5.02 -11.41 7.92
N GLU A 14 5.39 -11.55 6.65
CA GLU A 14 4.42 -11.54 5.55
C GLU A 14 3.44 -12.72 5.58
N TRP A 15 3.82 -13.83 6.20
CA TRP A 15 2.96 -15.02 6.37
C TRP A 15 2.07 -14.99 7.61
N GLU A 16 2.14 -13.94 8.43
CA GLU A 16 1.21 -13.78 9.55
C GLU A 16 -0.21 -13.44 9.07
N PRO A 17 -1.26 -13.81 9.82
CA PRO A 17 -2.64 -13.53 9.43
C PRO A 17 -2.88 -12.06 9.12
N GLN A 18 -3.38 -11.78 7.93
CA GLN A 18 -3.64 -10.45 7.42
C GLN A 18 -5.15 -10.19 7.36
N LYS A 19 -5.57 -8.96 7.68
CA LYS A 19 -6.98 -8.55 7.58
C LYS A 19 -7.41 -8.28 6.13
N SER A 20 -6.51 -7.72 5.33
CA SER A 20 -6.72 -7.41 3.92
C SER A 20 -5.41 -7.12 3.22
N VAL A 21 -5.42 -7.21 1.89
CA VAL A 21 -4.33 -6.75 1.02
C VAL A 21 -4.74 -5.43 0.38
N TRP A 22 -3.85 -4.43 0.45
CA TRP A 22 -4.00 -3.18 -0.27
C TRP A 22 -3.40 -3.30 -1.66
N MET A 23 -4.19 -2.91 -2.67
CA MET A 23 -3.78 -2.92 -4.07
C MET A 23 -4.20 -1.62 -4.75
N SER A 24 -3.59 -1.28 -5.89
CA SER A 24 -4.06 -0.21 -6.77
C SER A 24 -4.44 -0.79 -8.13
N TRP A 25 -5.51 -0.26 -8.73
CA TRP A 25 -5.93 -0.64 -10.07
C TRP A 25 -5.02 0.00 -11.12
N PRO A 26 -4.56 -0.73 -12.14
CA PRO A 26 -3.69 -0.19 -13.19
C PRO A 26 -4.39 0.90 -14.01
N HIS A 27 -3.70 2.00 -14.23
CA HIS A 27 -4.24 3.17 -14.96
C HIS A 27 -3.20 3.95 -15.75
N ASN A 28 -1.91 3.85 -15.40
CA ASN A 28 -0.85 4.60 -16.07
C ASN A 28 -0.23 3.76 -17.19
N LYS A 29 -0.50 4.15 -18.44
CA LYS A 29 0.02 3.44 -19.62
C LYS A 29 1.55 3.47 -19.72
N ASN A 30 2.20 4.49 -19.16
CA ASN A 30 3.65 4.64 -19.20
C ASN A 30 4.39 3.66 -18.28
N ASP A 31 3.68 2.98 -17.36
CA ASP A 31 4.31 1.95 -16.51
C ASP A 31 4.62 0.66 -17.29
N TRP A 32 3.92 0.46 -18.42
CA TRP A 32 4.11 -0.69 -19.31
C TRP A 32 4.01 -0.27 -20.79
N PRO A 33 5.01 0.39 -21.33
CA PRO A 33 5.00 0.80 -22.74
C PRO A 33 4.72 -0.38 -23.67
N GLY A 34 3.71 -0.27 -24.53
CA GLY A 34 3.30 -1.32 -25.46
C GLY A 34 2.58 -2.55 -24.87
N LEU A 35 2.50 -2.68 -23.54
CA LEU A 35 1.92 -3.86 -22.88
C LEU A 35 0.72 -3.53 -21.98
N PHE A 36 0.39 -2.27 -21.78
CA PHE A 36 -0.62 -1.84 -20.80
C PHE A 36 -1.97 -2.53 -20.98
N GLU A 37 -2.41 -2.77 -22.19
CA GLU A 37 -3.73 -3.38 -22.47
C GLU A 37 -3.89 -4.79 -21.85
N LYS A 38 -2.78 -5.48 -21.61
CA LYS A 38 -2.76 -6.80 -20.96
C LYS A 38 -2.78 -6.72 -19.43
N ILE A 39 -2.34 -5.60 -18.85
CA ILE A 39 -2.10 -5.47 -17.41
C ILE A 39 -3.37 -5.54 -16.57
N PRO A 40 -4.49 -4.89 -16.93
CA PRO A 40 -5.75 -5.04 -16.19
C PRO A 40 -6.22 -6.50 -16.09
N ASN A 41 -5.97 -7.31 -17.13
CA ASN A 41 -6.30 -8.74 -17.09
C ASN A 41 -5.41 -9.51 -16.10
N VAL A 42 -4.12 -9.23 -16.08
CA VAL A 42 -3.18 -9.87 -15.14
C VAL A 42 -3.55 -9.52 -13.71
N VAL A 43 -3.71 -8.20 -13.41
CA VAL A 43 -4.08 -7.73 -12.07
C VAL A 43 -5.47 -8.26 -11.68
N GLY A 44 -6.42 -8.29 -12.61
CA GLY A 44 -7.75 -8.86 -12.38
C GLY A 44 -7.70 -10.34 -12.00
N LYS A 45 -6.84 -11.15 -12.64
CA LYS A 45 -6.63 -12.56 -12.27
C LYS A 45 -6.04 -12.69 -10.86
N ILE A 46 -5.06 -11.87 -10.51
CA ILE A 46 -4.50 -11.85 -9.14
C ILE A 46 -5.60 -11.54 -8.13
N ILE A 47 -6.40 -10.50 -8.35
CA ILE A 47 -7.53 -10.12 -7.50
C ILE A 47 -8.53 -11.28 -7.39
N LYS A 48 -8.85 -11.95 -8.52
CA LYS A 48 -9.76 -13.09 -8.52
C LYS A 48 -9.30 -14.22 -7.59
N TYR A 49 -8.02 -14.55 -7.60
CA TYR A 49 -7.47 -15.58 -6.71
C TYR A 49 -7.45 -15.11 -5.25
N LEU A 50 -6.98 -13.90 -4.98
CA LEU A 50 -6.90 -13.36 -3.62
C LEU A 50 -8.29 -13.24 -2.96
N THR A 51 -9.32 -12.83 -3.68
CA THR A 51 -10.68 -12.68 -3.14
C THR A 51 -11.34 -13.97 -2.70
N LYS A 52 -10.76 -15.14 -3.00
CA LYS A 52 -11.20 -16.43 -2.46
C LYS A 52 -10.82 -16.61 -0.98
N TYR A 53 -9.75 -15.97 -0.55
CA TYR A 53 -9.13 -16.24 0.75
C TYR A 53 -9.11 -15.04 1.68
N GLN A 54 -9.07 -13.81 1.12
CA GLN A 54 -8.98 -12.61 1.93
C GLN A 54 -9.61 -11.39 1.25
N ARG A 55 -9.84 -10.36 2.05
CA ARG A 55 -10.35 -9.08 1.59
C ARG A 55 -9.26 -8.29 0.85
N ILE A 56 -9.67 -7.54 -0.17
CA ILE A 56 -8.84 -6.57 -0.89
C ILE A 56 -9.37 -5.16 -0.64
N ASP A 57 -8.49 -4.25 -0.26
CA ASP A 57 -8.72 -2.81 -0.26
C ASP A 57 -8.09 -2.24 -1.54
N LEU A 58 -8.93 -1.91 -2.55
CA LEU A 58 -8.50 -1.56 -3.91
C LEU A 58 -8.60 -0.06 -4.15
N LEU A 59 -7.45 0.60 -4.36
CA LEU A 59 -7.38 2.01 -4.75
C LEU A 59 -7.73 2.17 -6.22
N VAL A 60 -8.62 3.12 -6.53
CA VAL A 60 -9.04 3.44 -7.90
C VAL A 60 -9.15 4.96 -8.05
N ASN A 61 -8.65 5.51 -9.15
CA ASN A 61 -8.42 6.94 -9.32
C ASN A 61 -9.67 7.83 -9.25
N ASN A 62 -10.82 7.34 -9.71
CA ASN A 62 -12.06 8.13 -9.78
C ASN A 62 -13.31 7.23 -9.78
N THR A 63 -14.48 7.83 -9.63
CA THR A 63 -15.77 7.14 -9.56
C THR A 63 -16.09 6.35 -10.84
N LYS A 64 -15.81 6.91 -12.02
CA LYS A 64 -16.03 6.22 -13.31
C LYS A 64 -15.18 4.96 -13.39
N SER A 65 -13.91 5.07 -13.01
CA SER A 65 -12.99 3.91 -12.98
C SER A 65 -13.41 2.86 -11.96
N ILE A 66 -13.95 3.25 -10.79
CA ILE A 66 -14.51 2.28 -9.83
C ILE A 66 -15.64 1.47 -10.49
N TYR A 67 -16.57 2.15 -11.15
CA TYR A 67 -17.70 1.50 -11.81
C TYR A 67 -17.24 0.49 -12.87
N THR A 68 -16.38 0.93 -13.79
CA THR A 68 -15.86 0.08 -14.88
C THR A 68 -15.02 -1.09 -14.36
N THR A 69 -14.16 -0.85 -13.35
CA THR A 69 -13.36 -1.89 -12.70
C THR A 69 -14.25 -2.92 -12.00
N LYS A 70 -15.30 -2.48 -11.30
CA LYS A 70 -16.23 -3.38 -10.62
C LYS A 70 -16.96 -4.30 -11.60
N ILE A 71 -17.44 -3.75 -12.72
CA ILE A 71 -18.07 -4.53 -13.79
C ILE A 71 -17.09 -5.55 -14.35
N TYR A 72 -15.87 -5.12 -14.68
CA TYR A 72 -14.84 -6.00 -15.22
C TYR A 72 -14.51 -7.15 -14.25
N LEU A 73 -14.23 -6.85 -12.98
CA LEU A 73 -13.90 -7.85 -11.97
C LEU A 73 -15.04 -8.84 -11.74
N LYS A 74 -16.30 -8.36 -11.75
CA LYS A 74 -17.48 -9.23 -11.69
C LYS A 74 -17.55 -10.17 -12.91
N LYS A 75 -17.33 -9.65 -14.12
CA LYS A 75 -17.34 -10.42 -15.37
C LYS A 75 -16.32 -11.56 -15.37
N ILE A 76 -15.13 -11.37 -14.81
CA ILE A 76 -14.10 -12.42 -14.73
C ILE A 76 -14.27 -13.34 -13.51
N GLY A 77 -15.33 -13.17 -12.71
CA GLY A 77 -15.69 -14.05 -11.60
C GLY A 77 -14.93 -13.77 -10.30
N CYS A 78 -14.56 -12.50 -10.01
CA CYS A 78 -14.08 -12.12 -8.70
C CYS A 78 -15.22 -12.11 -7.66
N ASN A 79 -14.90 -12.47 -6.43
CA ASN A 79 -15.82 -12.27 -5.31
C ASN A 79 -15.82 -10.78 -4.90
N ILE A 80 -16.77 -10.02 -5.47
CA ILE A 80 -16.88 -8.57 -5.27
C ILE A 80 -17.18 -8.19 -3.82
N SER A 81 -17.82 -9.05 -3.03
CA SER A 81 -18.10 -8.79 -1.60
C SER A 81 -16.81 -8.70 -0.78
N ASN A 82 -15.73 -9.33 -1.24
CA ASN A 82 -14.41 -9.28 -0.63
C ASN A 82 -13.54 -8.12 -1.15
N ILE A 83 -14.10 -7.18 -1.93
CA ILE A 83 -13.36 -6.02 -2.45
C ILE A 83 -13.97 -4.73 -1.90
N LYS A 84 -13.18 -3.97 -1.16
CA LYS A 84 -13.49 -2.58 -0.80
C LYS A 84 -12.83 -1.64 -1.78
N PHE A 85 -13.62 -0.90 -2.53
CA PHE A 85 -13.12 0.12 -3.45
C PHE A 85 -12.89 1.44 -2.71
N HIS A 86 -11.75 2.05 -2.95
CA HIS A 86 -11.36 3.34 -2.41
C HIS A 86 -11.09 4.33 -3.54
N LYS A 87 -11.81 5.46 -3.57
CA LYS A 87 -11.53 6.53 -4.50
C LYS A 87 -10.32 7.33 -4.01
N LEU A 88 -9.16 7.04 -4.58
CA LEU A 88 -7.93 7.75 -4.30
C LEU A 88 -7.07 7.81 -5.57
N LYS A 89 -6.72 9.02 -6.01
CA LYS A 89 -5.83 9.21 -7.15
C LYS A 89 -4.41 8.77 -6.78
N THR A 90 -3.83 7.89 -7.60
CA THR A 90 -2.44 7.46 -7.53
C THR A 90 -1.74 7.84 -8.83
N ASP A 91 -0.41 7.92 -8.82
CA ASP A 91 0.39 8.11 -10.03
C ASP A 91 0.80 6.76 -10.61
N ARG A 92 0.99 5.75 -9.73
CA ARG A 92 1.40 4.38 -10.06
C ARG A 92 0.61 3.36 -9.28
N LEU A 93 0.79 2.06 -9.59
CA LEU A 93 0.07 0.99 -8.87
C LEU A 93 0.92 0.29 -7.80
N TRP A 94 2.21 0.60 -7.68
CA TRP A 94 3.19 -0.13 -6.89
C TRP A 94 3.09 0.18 -5.38
N LEU A 95 2.10 -0.44 -4.69
CA LEU A 95 1.89 -0.23 -3.27
C LEU A 95 2.92 -0.93 -2.39
N ARG A 96 3.64 -1.93 -2.89
CA ARG A 96 4.81 -2.48 -2.20
C ARG A 96 5.85 -1.39 -1.93
N ASP A 97 6.01 -0.45 -2.86
CA ASP A 97 7.04 0.58 -2.78
C ASP A 97 6.52 1.88 -2.15
N SER A 98 5.29 2.28 -2.44
CA SER A 98 4.70 3.54 -1.97
C SER A 98 3.78 3.41 -0.75
N GLY A 99 3.37 2.18 -0.40
CA GLY A 99 2.45 1.90 0.69
C GLY A 99 3.09 1.98 2.08
N PRO A 100 2.28 1.91 3.14
CA PRO A 100 2.76 1.96 4.51
C PRO A 100 3.38 0.65 4.95
N ILE A 101 4.34 0.72 5.87
CA ILE A 101 4.85 -0.41 6.61
C ILE A 101 4.07 -0.51 7.92
N PHE A 102 3.31 -1.57 8.11
CA PHE A 102 2.55 -1.78 9.34
C PHE A 102 3.42 -2.35 10.46
N LEU A 103 3.26 -1.79 11.64
CA LEU A 103 3.87 -2.25 12.87
C LEU A 103 2.80 -2.63 13.89
N VAL A 104 3.12 -3.60 14.73
CA VAL A 104 2.26 -4.07 15.82
C VAL A 104 3.01 -3.96 17.14
N ASN A 105 2.38 -3.38 18.14
CA ASN A 105 2.93 -3.36 19.49
C ASN A 105 2.89 -4.78 20.09
N LYS A 106 4.02 -5.25 20.60
CA LYS A 106 4.20 -6.60 21.15
C LYS A 106 3.27 -6.87 22.33
N ASN A 107 3.01 -5.85 23.15
CA ASN A 107 2.29 -5.99 24.42
C ASN A 107 0.77 -5.88 24.24
N ASN A 108 0.28 -4.81 23.57
CA ASN A 108 -1.14 -4.49 23.50
C ASN A 108 -1.78 -4.70 22.12
N LYS A 109 -1.01 -5.22 21.15
CA LYS A 109 -1.43 -5.47 19.77
C LYS A 109 -1.92 -4.24 19.00
N LYS A 110 -1.70 -3.03 19.53
CA LYS A 110 -2.02 -1.77 18.85
C LYS A 110 -1.21 -1.68 17.55
N LYS A 111 -1.88 -1.26 16.48
CA LYS A 111 -1.27 -1.07 15.16
C LYS A 111 -0.79 0.35 14.99
N THR A 112 0.35 0.50 14.33
CA THR A 112 0.95 1.75 13.92
C THR A 112 1.50 1.55 12.52
N MET A 113 1.82 2.60 11.79
CA MET A 113 2.44 2.45 10.47
C MET A 113 3.61 3.43 10.30
N LEU A 114 4.65 3.00 9.59
CA LEU A 114 5.71 3.86 9.10
C LEU A 114 5.29 4.42 7.74
N ASN A 115 5.42 5.73 7.60
CA ASN A 115 5.08 6.46 6.39
C ASN A 115 6.37 7.06 5.80
N PHE A 116 7.09 6.25 5.03
CA PHE A 116 8.27 6.68 4.31
C PHE A 116 7.91 7.58 3.12
N LYS A 117 8.86 8.40 2.68
CA LYS A 117 8.73 9.16 1.44
C LYS A 117 9.02 8.24 0.27
N PHE A 118 8.11 8.21 -0.70
CA PHE A 118 8.34 7.60 -1.99
C PHE A 118 8.83 8.64 -2.98
N ASN A 119 9.85 8.31 -3.79
CA ASN A 119 10.46 9.20 -4.77
C ASN A 119 10.43 8.63 -6.21
N ALA A 120 9.59 7.62 -6.46
CA ALA A 120 9.47 6.92 -7.74
C ALA A 120 10.83 6.42 -8.25
N TRP A 121 11.60 5.78 -7.35
CA TRP A 121 12.93 5.18 -7.60
C TRP A 121 13.95 6.19 -8.13
N SER A 122 13.76 7.48 -7.84
CA SER A 122 14.52 8.59 -8.42
C SER A 122 14.48 8.65 -9.96
N LYS A 123 13.62 7.87 -10.58
CA LYS A 123 13.50 7.71 -12.04
C LYS A 123 12.39 8.56 -12.64
N TYR A 124 11.25 8.72 -11.93
CA TYR A 124 10.07 9.38 -12.46
C TYR A 124 9.72 10.62 -11.67
N LYS A 125 9.18 11.62 -12.36
CA LYS A 125 8.78 12.90 -11.74
C LYS A 125 7.38 12.89 -11.11
N ASN A 126 6.52 11.94 -11.51
CA ASN A 126 5.14 11.81 -11.07
C ASN A 126 5.01 10.77 -9.94
N PHE A 127 5.00 11.24 -8.70
CA PHE A 127 4.83 10.42 -7.48
C PHE A 127 4.13 11.18 -6.33
N ARG A 128 3.63 12.40 -6.63
CA ARG A 128 3.02 13.24 -5.59
C ARG A 128 1.73 12.65 -5.03
N ASN A 129 0.95 11.96 -5.86
CA ASN A 129 -0.27 11.31 -5.41
C ASN A 129 0.05 10.04 -4.59
N ASP A 130 1.06 9.29 -4.97
CA ASP A 130 1.48 8.08 -4.25
C ASP A 130 1.91 8.42 -2.81
N ASN A 131 2.57 9.56 -2.59
CA ASN A 131 2.91 10.05 -1.25
C ASN A 131 1.70 10.44 -0.36
N LYS A 132 0.48 10.49 -0.91
CA LYS A 132 -0.76 10.73 -0.16
C LYS A 132 -1.42 9.44 0.33
N ILE A 133 -1.03 8.27 -0.23
CA ILE A 133 -1.63 6.97 0.06
C ILE A 133 -1.57 6.67 1.54
N ASN A 134 -0.40 6.80 2.15
CA ASN A 134 -0.19 6.47 3.55
C ASN A 134 -1.02 7.33 4.50
N ASN A 135 -1.16 8.63 4.20
CA ASN A 135 -2.03 9.52 4.98
C ASN A 135 -3.52 9.14 4.82
N TYR A 136 -3.93 8.70 3.65
CA TYR A 136 -5.28 8.19 3.42
C TYR A 136 -5.53 6.92 4.24
N ILE A 137 -4.63 5.95 4.15
CA ILE A 137 -4.75 4.66 4.86
C ILE A 137 -4.77 4.87 6.37
N SER A 138 -3.88 5.73 6.92
CA SER A 138 -3.85 6.08 8.34
C SER A 138 -5.22 6.59 8.83
N ARG A 139 -5.81 7.54 8.11
CA ARG A 139 -7.13 8.10 8.45
C ARG A 139 -8.23 7.05 8.30
N TYR A 140 -8.24 6.30 7.21
CA TYR A 140 -9.25 5.28 6.96
C TYR A 140 -9.26 4.17 8.02
N LEU A 141 -8.08 3.73 8.46
CA LEU A 141 -7.93 2.70 9.48
C LEU A 141 -7.93 3.25 10.92
N ASN A 142 -7.91 4.57 11.08
CA ASN A 142 -7.75 5.26 12.36
C ASN A 142 -6.53 4.76 13.16
N ILE A 143 -5.37 4.70 12.50
CA ILE A 143 -4.09 4.28 13.10
C ILE A 143 -3.04 5.37 13.02
N GLU A 144 -2.17 5.40 14.04
CA GLU A 144 -1.04 6.33 14.11
C GLU A 144 -0.09 6.13 12.93
N SER A 145 0.37 7.23 12.34
CA SER A 145 1.34 7.25 11.26
C SER A 145 2.62 7.94 11.72
N ILE A 146 3.71 7.18 11.80
CA ILE A 146 5.04 7.68 12.13
C ILE A 146 5.74 8.10 10.83
N LEU A 147 6.31 9.29 10.82
CA LEU A 147 7.11 9.84 9.72
C LEU A 147 8.60 9.67 10.05
N PRO A 148 9.29 8.65 9.53
CA PRO A 148 10.73 8.50 9.77
C PRO A 148 11.51 9.69 9.22
N LYS A 149 12.39 10.25 10.07
CA LYS A 149 13.21 11.42 9.76
C LYS A 149 14.65 11.00 9.54
N LYS A 150 15.36 11.70 8.68
CA LYS A 150 16.81 11.57 8.56
C LYS A 150 17.48 12.05 9.85
N VAL A 151 18.40 11.25 10.36
CA VAL A 151 19.26 11.63 11.49
C VAL A 151 20.20 12.73 11.04
N ASN A 152 20.48 13.70 11.92
CA ASN A 152 21.39 14.82 11.66
C ASN A 152 20.98 15.80 10.54
N SER A 153 19.76 15.78 10.07
CA SER A 153 19.24 16.81 9.17
C SER A 153 18.83 18.06 9.96
N LYS A 154 19.37 19.24 9.57
CA LYS A 154 18.99 20.53 10.17
C LYS A 154 17.52 20.90 9.92
N LYS A 155 16.90 20.33 8.86
CA LYS A 155 15.49 20.51 8.52
C LYS A 155 14.76 19.17 8.63
N PHE A 156 13.43 19.23 8.83
CA PHE A 156 12.62 18.02 8.79
C PHE A 156 12.67 17.40 7.38
N GLU A 157 13.37 16.28 7.26
CA GLU A 157 13.48 15.54 6.02
C GLU A 157 13.08 14.09 6.25
N ARG A 158 12.04 13.62 5.53
CA ARG A 158 11.56 12.23 5.60
C ARG A 158 12.56 11.30 4.94
N VAL A 159 12.76 10.14 5.54
CA VAL A 159 13.52 9.05 4.92
C VAL A 159 12.77 8.55 3.68
N VAL A 160 13.50 8.39 2.58
CA VAL A 160 13.03 7.65 1.40
C VAL A 160 13.34 6.18 1.63
N MET A 161 12.31 5.35 1.57
CA MET A 161 12.44 3.90 1.67
C MET A 161 11.22 3.24 1.02
N GLU A 162 11.43 2.08 0.47
CA GLU A 162 10.43 1.26 -0.21
C GLU A 162 10.26 -0.08 0.53
N GLY A 163 9.04 -0.59 0.62
CA GLY A 163 8.78 -1.88 1.27
C GLY A 163 9.42 -3.06 0.56
N GLY A 164 9.83 -2.89 -0.71
CA GLY A 164 10.61 -3.89 -1.45
C GLY A 164 12.12 -3.89 -1.15
N ALA A 165 12.59 -2.93 -0.34
CA ALA A 165 14.02 -2.79 -0.03
C ALA A 165 14.46 -3.59 1.20
N PHE A 166 13.56 -4.27 1.89
CA PHE A 166 13.87 -5.07 3.09
C PHE A 166 12.88 -6.21 3.29
N ASP A 167 13.36 -7.24 3.96
CA ASP A 167 12.58 -8.37 4.43
C ASP A 167 12.63 -8.46 5.95
N ASN A 168 11.71 -9.23 6.54
CA ASN A 168 11.71 -9.49 7.97
C ASN A 168 11.06 -10.84 8.29
N ASN A 169 11.45 -11.42 9.43
CA ASN A 169 10.88 -12.68 9.93
C ASN A 169 9.78 -12.48 10.99
N GLY A 170 9.37 -11.26 11.26
CA GLY A 170 8.38 -10.93 12.29
C GLY A 170 8.93 -10.87 13.71
N SER A 171 10.15 -11.30 13.96
CA SER A 171 10.78 -11.35 15.28
C SER A 171 11.76 -10.20 15.55
N GLY A 172 12.10 -9.42 14.54
CA GLY A 172 13.00 -8.28 14.63
C GLY A 172 14.38 -8.54 14.01
N SER A 173 14.48 -9.55 13.18
CA SER A 173 15.64 -9.84 12.33
C SER A 173 15.31 -9.53 10.91
#